data_0a0e4c63cff1a8b2807d68ec942e80eb
#
_entry.id   0a0e4c63cff1a8b2807d68ec942e80eb
#
_cell.length_a   1.000
_cell.length_b   1.000
_cell.length_c   1.000
_cell.angle_alpha   90.00
_cell.angle_beta   90.00
_cell.angle_gamma   90.00
#
_symmetry.space_group_name_H-M   'P 1'
#
loop_
_entity.id
_entity.type
_entity.pdbx_description
1 polymer ?
#
loop_
_entity_poly.entity_id
_entity_poly.type
_entity_poly.pdbx_seq_one_letter_code
_entity_poly.pdbx_strand_id
1 'polypeptide(L)'
;MRTRDLVAKVPYFNKLGAVIIAEVTRLLRPRDITLGTVLMRKGDPGDCMYFVVSGELEIMLAPNPIRLGAGTFIGEIALITGAPRTATVVATRPTTLLALDIADFRELAARHPELEGVIREEAERRLSQQGQPGGAPPPAGAG
;
A
#
# COMPACT_ATOMS: atom_id res chain seq x y z
N MET A 1 8.83 -15.29 -8.97
CA MET A 1 7.87 -14.34 -9.57
C MET A 1 8.58 -13.03 -9.86
N ARG A 2 8.37 -12.50 -11.05
CA ARG A 2 8.97 -11.22 -11.40
C ARG A 2 8.22 -10.08 -10.72
N THR A 3 8.92 -9.00 -10.41
CA THR A 3 8.31 -7.82 -9.78
C THR A 3 7.13 -7.30 -10.60
N ARG A 4 7.26 -7.26 -11.92
CA ARG A 4 6.18 -6.85 -12.82
C ARG A 4 4.92 -7.68 -12.58
N ASP A 5 5.07 -9.00 -12.47
CA ASP A 5 3.94 -9.91 -12.29
C ASP A 5 3.27 -9.68 -10.94
N LEU A 6 4.06 -9.40 -9.92
CA LEU A 6 3.53 -9.09 -8.60
C LEU A 6 2.71 -7.81 -8.63
N VAL A 7 3.23 -6.74 -9.21
CA VAL A 7 2.53 -5.46 -9.32
C VAL A 7 1.23 -5.62 -10.10
N ALA A 8 1.26 -6.37 -11.19
CA ALA A 8 0.08 -6.59 -12.04
C ALA A 8 -1.02 -7.39 -11.33
N LYS A 9 -0.68 -8.13 -10.27
CA LYS A 9 -1.66 -8.90 -9.50
C LYS A 9 -2.41 -8.08 -8.46
N VAL A 10 -1.94 -6.87 -8.17
CA VAL A 10 -2.66 -6.00 -7.25
C VAL A 10 -4.02 -5.66 -7.86
N PRO A 11 -5.12 -5.78 -7.09
CA PRO A 11 -6.45 -5.47 -7.61
C PRO A 11 -6.51 -4.11 -8.30
N TYR A 12 -7.23 -4.03 -9.40
CA TYR A 12 -7.35 -2.86 -10.28
C TYR A 12 -6.11 -2.49 -11.08
N PHE A 13 -4.92 -2.97 -10.71
CA PHE A 13 -3.70 -2.66 -11.47
C PHE A 13 -3.73 -3.31 -12.87
N ASN A 14 -4.52 -4.35 -13.06
CA ASN A 14 -4.72 -4.93 -14.37
C ASN A 14 -5.37 -3.97 -15.37
N LYS A 15 -5.96 -2.87 -14.88
CA LYS A 15 -6.51 -1.80 -15.73
C LYS A 15 -5.42 -0.91 -16.31
N LEU A 16 -4.22 -0.96 -15.73
CA LEU A 16 -3.09 -0.18 -16.21
C LEU A 16 -2.44 -0.90 -17.38
N GLY A 17 -1.98 -0.14 -18.36
CA GLY A 17 -1.25 -0.70 -19.48
C GLY A 17 0.12 -1.22 -19.07
N ALA A 18 0.69 -2.08 -19.91
CA ALA A 18 1.99 -2.68 -19.65
C ALA A 18 3.10 -1.63 -19.50
N VAL A 19 2.99 -0.51 -20.18
CA VAL A 19 3.98 0.58 -20.10
C VAL A 19 4.00 1.18 -18.69
N ILE A 20 2.82 1.46 -18.12
CA ILE A 20 2.71 2.05 -16.78
C ILE A 20 3.22 1.06 -15.73
N ILE A 21 2.81 -0.21 -15.84
CA ILE A 21 3.27 -1.25 -14.92
C ILE A 21 4.79 -1.38 -14.95
N ALA A 22 5.39 -1.31 -16.15
CA ALA A 22 6.84 -1.39 -16.30
C ALA A 22 7.54 -0.19 -15.66
N GLU A 23 6.98 1.01 -15.79
CA GLU A 23 7.54 2.21 -15.19
C GLU A 23 7.47 2.15 -13.65
N VAL A 24 6.35 1.73 -13.09
CA VAL A 24 6.22 1.52 -11.65
C VAL A 24 7.26 0.51 -11.17
N THR A 25 7.33 -0.63 -11.85
CA THR A 25 8.25 -1.71 -11.48
C THR A 25 9.70 -1.23 -11.42
N ARG A 26 10.11 -0.41 -12.38
CA ARG A 26 11.48 0.09 -12.45
C ARG A 26 11.84 0.99 -11.28
N LEU A 27 10.87 1.69 -10.71
CA LEU A 27 11.11 2.64 -9.63
C LEU A 27 11.00 2.00 -8.24
N LEU A 28 10.52 0.78 -8.15
CA LEU A 28 10.37 0.08 -6.87
C LEU A 28 11.71 -0.31 -6.28
N ARG A 29 11.84 -0.14 -4.96
CA ARG A 29 13.06 -0.46 -4.22
C ARG A 29 12.79 -1.59 -3.22
N PRO A 30 13.53 -2.70 -3.28
CA PRO A 30 13.36 -3.79 -2.33
C PRO A 30 13.72 -3.37 -0.91
N ARG A 31 12.97 -3.90 0.05
CA ARG A 31 13.26 -3.72 1.46
C ARG A 31 12.83 -4.96 2.23
N ASP A 32 13.76 -5.55 2.97
CA ASP A 32 13.49 -6.70 3.82
C ASP A 32 13.40 -6.22 5.26
N ILE A 33 12.37 -6.66 5.97
CA ILE A 33 12.21 -6.34 7.38
C ILE A 33 11.98 -7.62 8.18
N THR A 34 12.45 -7.60 9.43
CA THR A 34 12.33 -8.74 10.32
C THR A 34 11.00 -8.71 11.08
N LEU A 35 10.64 -9.87 11.64
CA LEU A 35 9.50 -9.99 12.55
C LEU A 35 9.61 -8.93 13.65
N GLY A 36 8.53 -8.22 13.91
CA GLY A 36 8.47 -7.20 14.95
C GLY A 36 8.90 -5.80 14.51
N THR A 37 9.44 -5.65 13.30
CA THR A 37 9.82 -4.34 12.81
C THR A 37 8.60 -3.44 12.67
N VAL A 38 8.67 -2.24 13.21
CA VAL A 38 7.66 -1.21 13.01
C VAL A 38 7.96 -0.53 11.68
N LEU A 39 7.14 -0.80 10.67
CA LEU A 39 7.35 -0.26 9.33
C LEU A 39 7.00 1.22 9.27
N MET A 40 5.90 1.60 9.90
CA MET A 40 5.46 2.99 9.99
C MET A 40 4.71 3.21 11.29
N ARG A 41 4.77 4.43 11.81
CA ARG A 41 4.09 4.81 13.04
C ARG A 41 2.99 5.82 12.72
N LYS A 42 1.85 5.67 13.40
CA LYS A 42 0.76 6.65 13.29
C LYS A 42 1.32 8.05 13.57
N GLY A 43 0.99 8.99 12.71
CA GLY A 43 1.42 10.38 12.82
C GLY A 43 2.71 10.72 12.10
N ASP A 44 3.48 9.72 11.67
CA ASP A 44 4.70 9.98 10.91
C ASP A 44 4.38 10.54 9.51
N PRO A 45 5.30 11.30 8.93
CA PRO A 45 5.14 11.73 7.54
C PRO A 45 5.06 10.52 6.61
N GLY A 46 4.15 10.57 5.65
CA GLY A 46 4.03 9.52 4.64
C GLY A 46 4.89 9.85 3.44
N ASP A 47 5.99 9.14 3.28
CA ASP A 47 6.98 9.39 2.24
C ASP A 47 7.05 8.31 1.16
N CYS A 48 6.37 7.19 1.34
CA CYS A 48 6.32 6.13 0.34
C CYS A 48 5.17 5.17 0.62
N MET A 49 4.84 4.38 -0.40
CA MET A 49 3.94 3.25 -0.23
C MET A 49 4.75 1.97 -0.43
N TYR A 50 4.20 0.85 0.05
CA TYR A 50 4.87 -0.44 -0.03
C TYR A 50 3.97 -1.49 -0.66
N PHE A 51 4.55 -2.30 -1.56
CA PHE A 51 3.92 -3.53 -2.04
C PHE A 51 4.48 -4.69 -1.24
N VAL A 52 3.63 -5.59 -0.78
CA VAL A 52 4.06 -6.77 -0.03
C VAL A 52 4.36 -7.91 -0.99
N VAL A 53 5.63 -8.32 -1.07
CA VAL A 53 6.07 -9.43 -1.90
C VAL A 53 5.83 -10.76 -1.20
N SER A 54 6.24 -10.82 0.07
CA SER A 54 6.08 -12.01 0.91
C SER A 54 6.05 -11.58 2.37
N GLY A 55 5.53 -12.45 3.22
CA GLY A 55 5.42 -12.17 4.64
C GLY A 55 4.05 -11.64 5.03
N GLU A 56 3.99 -10.91 6.12
CA GLU A 56 2.73 -10.39 6.66
C GLU A 56 2.95 -9.12 7.46
N LEU A 57 2.06 -8.16 7.27
CA LEU A 57 2.01 -6.92 8.03
C LEU A 57 0.71 -6.87 8.83
N GLU A 58 0.74 -6.25 10.00
CA GLU A 58 -0.44 -6.00 10.80
C GLU A 58 -0.62 -4.50 10.96
N ILE A 59 -1.80 -4.01 10.57
CA ILE A 59 -2.19 -2.63 10.77
C ILE A 59 -2.85 -2.56 12.14
N MET A 60 -2.27 -1.75 13.04
CA MET A 60 -2.74 -1.63 14.42
C MET A 60 -3.95 -0.71 14.48
N LEU A 61 -5.13 -1.28 14.35
CA LEU A 61 -6.40 -0.57 14.41
C LEU A 61 -7.28 -1.14 15.51
N ALA A 62 -8.02 -0.26 16.18
CA ALA A 62 -9.00 -0.69 17.19
C ALA A 62 -10.37 -0.81 16.51
N PRO A 63 -11.22 -1.78 16.92
CA PRO A 63 -10.97 -2.80 17.94
C PRO A 63 -10.16 -3.99 17.43
N ASN A 64 -10.07 -4.18 16.11
CA ASN A 64 -9.41 -5.35 15.55
C ASN A 64 -8.32 -4.91 14.57
N PRO A 65 -7.11 -5.45 14.72
CA PRO A 65 -6.06 -5.20 13.75
C PRO A 65 -6.38 -5.86 12.41
N ILE A 66 -5.77 -5.34 11.35
CA ILE A 66 -5.94 -5.87 10.00
C ILE A 66 -4.61 -6.44 9.54
N ARG A 67 -4.63 -7.64 8.98
CA ARG A 67 -3.44 -8.28 8.44
C ARG A 67 -3.43 -8.23 6.93
N LEU A 68 -2.28 -7.92 6.38
CA LEU A 68 -2.06 -7.86 4.93
C LEU A 68 -0.92 -8.79 4.57
N GLY A 69 -1.15 -9.62 3.56
CA GLY A 69 -0.16 -10.54 3.04
C GLY A 69 0.33 -10.15 1.65
N ALA A 70 1.01 -11.10 1.01
CA ALA A 70 1.57 -10.91 -0.33
C ALA A 70 0.51 -10.49 -1.34
N GLY A 71 0.90 -9.62 -2.27
CA GLY A 71 0.02 -9.14 -3.34
C GLY A 71 -0.81 -7.92 -2.96
N THR A 72 -0.60 -7.34 -1.80
CA THR A 72 -1.29 -6.11 -1.38
C THR A 72 -0.32 -4.93 -1.32
N PHE A 73 -0.87 -3.73 -1.14
CA PHE A 73 -0.03 -2.55 -0.89
C PHE A 73 -0.54 -1.80 0.33
N ILE A 74 0.31 -0.95 0.89
CA ILE A 74 0.01 -0.17 2.09
C ILE A 74 0.71 1.18 2.01
N GLY A 75 0.12 2.19 2.67
CA GLY A 75 0.71 3.53 2.74
C GLY A 75 0.27 4.46 1.63
N GLU A 76 -0.65 4.04 0.76
CA GLU A 76 -1.09 4.78 -0.40
C GLU A 76 -1.83 6.08 -0.05
N ILE A 77 -2.51 6.12 1.09
CA ILE A 77 -3.28 7.30 1.48
C ILE A 77 -2.39 8.53 1.61
N ALA A 78 -1.21 8.35 2.21
CA ALA A 78 -0.26 9.45 2.35
C ALA A 78 0.20 9.98 1.01
N LEU A 79 0.37 9.09 0.00
CA LEU A 79 0.78 9.51 -1.33
C LEU A 79 -0.29 10.31 -2.04
N ILE A 80 -1.55 9.94 -1.86
CA ILE A 80 -2.67 10.58 -2.54
C ILE A 80 -3.06 11.88 -1.85
N THR A 81 -3.09 11.90 -0.52
CA THR A 81 -3.63 13.03 0.25
C THR A 81 -2.57 13.91 0.87
N GLY A 82 -1.32 13.42 1.01
CA GLY A 82 -0.28 14.12 1.74
C GLY A 82 -0.46 14.07 3.26
N ALA A 83 -1.45 13.34 3.75
CA ALA A 83 -1.71 13.23 5.18
C ALA A 83 -0.65 12.39 5.89
N PRO A 84 -0.43 12.62 7.19
CA PRO A 84 0.45 11.75 7.98
C PRO A 84 -0.08 10.31 8.01
N ARG A 85 0.77 9.37 8.42
CA ARG A 85 0.37 7.98 8.57
C ARG A 85 -0.80 7.88 9.53
N THR A 86 -1.82 7.11 9.15
CA THR A 86 -3.07 7.01 9.91
C THR A 86 -3.07 5.85 10.90
N ALA A 87 -2.11 4.95 10.78
CA ALA A 87 -1.99 3.80 11.68
C ALA A 87 -0.54 3.35 11.77
N THR A 88 -0.23 2.67 12.88
CA THR A 88 1.04 1.98 13.05
C THR A 88 0.97 0.62 12.39
N VAL A 89 2.02 0.22 11.69
CA VAL A 89 2.09 -1.05 10.97
C VAL A 89 3.34 -1.80 11.39
N VAL A 90 3.17 -3.07 11.73
CA VAL A 90 4.23 -3.93 12.28
C VAL A 90 4.32 -5.21 11.45
N ALA A 91 5.53 -5.69 11.20
CA ALA A 91 5.71 -6.97 10.55
C ALA A 91 5.45 -8.11 11.54
N THR A 92 4.52 -8.99 11.21
CA THR A 92 4.20 -10.17 12.02
C THR A 92 4.92 -11.42 11.54
N ARG A 93 5.68 -11.28 10.45
CA ARG A 93 6.58 -12.29 9.89
C ARG A 93 7.75 -11.57 9.22
N PRO A 94 8.86 -12.27 8.96
CA PRO A 94 9.88 -11.70 8.07
C PRO A 94 9.20 -11.33 6.75
N THR A 95 9.36 -10.10 6.30
CA THR A 95 8.59 -9.56 5.20
C THR A 95 9.49 -8.89 4.18
N THR A 96 9.22 -9.15 2.91
CA THR A 96 9.89 -8.49 1.79
C THR A 96 8.91 -7.51 1.16
N LEU A 97 9.36 -6.28 1.01
CA LEU A 97 8.57 -5.18 0.49
C LEU A 97 9.23 -4.56 -0.73
N LEU A 98 8.41 -3.91 -1.54
CA LEU A 98 8.90 -3.04 -2.61
C LEU A 98 8.34 -1.65 -2.33
N ALA A 99 9.23 -0.67 -2.16
CA ALA A 99 8.85 0.69 -1.81
C ALA A 99 8.78 1.58 -3.05
N LEU A 100 7.76 2.43 -3.10
CA LEU A 100 7.61 3.46 -4.12
C LEU A 100 7.61 4.82 -3.42
N ASP A 101 8.63 5.64 -3.67
CA ASP A 101 8.76 6.95 -3.07
C ASP A 101 7.67 7.90 -3.56
N ILE A 102 7.26 8.82 -2.69
CA ILE A 102 6.23 9.81 -3.02
C ILE A 102 6.63 10.67 -4.22
N ALA A 103 7.91 11.06 -4.33
CA ALA A 103 8.38 11.86 -5.46
C ALA A 103 8.23 11.10 -6.77
N ASP A 104 8.60 9.82 -6.77
CA ASP A 104 8.47 8.96 -7.95
C ASP A 104 7.00 8.76 -8.31
N PHE A 105 6.15 8.53 -7.30
CA PHE A 105 4.71 8.39 -7.52
C PHE A 105 4.12 9.64 -8.16
N ARG A 106 4.45 10.81 -7.64
CA ARG A 106 3.93 12.08 -8.16
C ARG A 106 4.34 12.31 -9.61
N GLU A 107 5.58 11.99 -9.94
CA GLU A 107 6.05 12.11 -11.30
C GLU A 107 5.30 11.16 -12.24
N LEU A 108 5.13 9.91 -11.83
CA LEU A 108 4.37 8.94 -12.62
C LEU A 108 2.91 9.36 -12.76
N ALA A 109 2.27 9.82 -11.69
CA ALA A 109 0.87 10.23 -11.72
C ALA A 109 0.66 11.46 -12.60
N ALA A 110 1.64 12.36 -12.69
CA ALA A 110 1.57 13.51 -13.57
C ALA A 110 1.55 13.10 -15.04
N ARG A 111 2.31 12.05 -15.38
CA ARG A 111 2.34 11.51 -16.75
C ARG A 111 1.21 10.53 -17.05
N HIS A 112 0.73 9.82 -16.00
CA HIS A 112 -0.27 8.77 -16.12
C HIS A 112 -1.32 8.96 -15.03
N PRO A 113 -2.29 9.87 -15.22
CA PRO A 113 -3.32 10.14 -14.18
C PRO A 113 -4.11 8.91 -13.75
N GLU A 114 -4.25 7.92 -14.63
CA GLU A 114 -4.96 6.67 -14.32
C GLU A 114 -4.30 5.88 -13.19
N LEU A 115 -3.01 6.08 -12.94
CA LEU A 115 -2.32 5.39 -11.86
C LEU A 115 -2.91 5.79 -10.49
N GLU A 116 -3.09 7.09 -10.27
CA GLU A 116 -3.71 7.57 -9.02
C GLU A 116 -5.13 7.05 -8.87
N GLY A 117 -5.89 7.03 -9.97
CA GLY A 117 -7.25 6.53 -9.96
C GLY A 117 -7.33 5.07 -9.55
N VAL A 118 -6.44 4.24 -10.06
CA VAL A 118 -6.40 2.80 -9.73
C VAL A 118 -6.05 2.59 -8.26
N ILE A 119 -5.08 3.33 -7.75
CA ILE A 119 -4.69 3.22 -6.34
C ILE A 119 -5.83 3.69 -5.44
N ARG A 120 -6.51 4.77 -5.81
CA ARG A 120 -7.66 5.28 -5.07
C ARG A 120 -8.81 4.27 -5.04
N GLU A 121 -9.10 3.62 -6.17
CA GLU A 121 -10.13 2.58 -6.23
C GLU A 121 -9.83 1.44 -5.28
N GLU A 122 -8.59 0.97 -5.25
CA GLU A 122 -8.21 -0.12 -4.36
C GLU A 122 -8.30 0.29 -2.89
N ALA A 123 -7.90 1.51 -2.56
CA ALA A 123 -8.00 2.03 -1.20
C ALA A 123 -9.48 2.10 -0.76
N GLU A 124 -10.36 2.58 -1.64
CA GLU A 124 -11.79 2.65 -1.36
C GLU A 124 -12.39 1.25 -1.19
N ARG A 125 -11.97 0.29 -2.01
CA ARG A 125 -12.42 -1.09 -1.89
C ARG A 125 -12.05 -1.66 -0.52
N ARG A 126 -10.85 -1.42 -0.04
CA ARG A 126 -10.42 -1.87 1.29
C ARG A 126 -11.24 -1.25 2.40
N LEU A 127 -11.47 0.06 2.33
CA LEU A 127 -12.28 0.77 3.31
C LEU A 127 -13.70 0.24 3.34
N SER A 128 -14.27 -0.04 2.17
CA SER A 128 -15.60 -0.61 2.08
C SER A 128 -15.69 -1.99 2.75
N GLN A 129 -14.67 -2.82 2.57
CA GLN A 129 -14.62 -4.13 3.21
C GLN A 129 -14.45 -4.04 4.72
N GLN A 130 -13.68 -3.08 5.18
CA GLN A 130 -13.45 -2.88 6.62
C GLN A 130 -14.67 -2.28 7.31
N GLY A 131 -15.44 -1.49 6.59
CA GLY A 131 -16.66 -0.86 7.11
C GLY A 131 -17.90 -1.72 6.93
N GLN A 132 -17.82 -3.01 7.24
CA GLN A 132 -18.93 -3.93 7.06
C GLN A 132 -20.14 -3.54 7.87
N PRO A 133 -21.37 -3.85 7.37
CA PRO A 133 -22.60 -3.58 8.10
C PRO A 133 -22.58 -4.17 9.51
N GLY A 134 -23.03 -3.39 10.47
CA GLY A 134 -23.01 -3.80 11.87
C GLY A 134 -21.72 -3.52 12.58
N GLY A 135 -20.70 -3.12 11.86
CA GLY A 135 -19.41 -2.73 12.45
C GLY A 135 -19.33 -1.23 12.64
N ALA A 136 -18.32 -0.81 13.38
CA ALA A 136 -18.00 0.60 13.49
C ALA A 136 -17.58 1.12 12.11
N PRO A 137 -17.71 2.44 11.85
CA PRO A 137 -17.18 3.01 10.64
C PRO A 137 -15.69 2.66 10.53
N PRO A 138 -15.17 2.46 9.30
CA PRO A 138 -13.76 2.12 9.17
C PRO A 138 -12.91 3.24 9.74
N PRO A 139 -11.82 2.89 10.43
CA PRO A 139 -10.88 3.91 10.90
C PRO A 139 -10.36 4.69 9.70
N ALA A 140 -10.17 5.98 9.88
CA ALA A 140 -9.64 6.81 8.81
C ALA A 140 -8.30 6.26 8.35
N GLY A 141 -8.21 5.94 7.07
CA GLY A 141 -6.96 5.61 6.46
C GLY A 141 -6.30 4.35 6.95
N ALA A 142 -6.98 3.24 6.89
CA ALA A 142 -6.34 1.95 7.07
C ALA A 142 -5.36 1.72 5.92
N GLY A 143 -4.11 1.73 6.21
CA GLY A 143 -3.07 1.53 5.21
C GLY A 143 -2.37 2.78 4.72
#